data_72305c7130557c459f2ba0cf36ff65cf
#
_entry.id   72305c7130557c459f2ba0cf36ff65cf
#
_cell.length_a   1.000
_cell.length_b   1.000
_cell.length_c   1.000
_cell.angle_alpha   90.00
_cell.angle_beta   90.00
_cell.angle_gamma   90.00
#
_symmetry.space_group_name_H-M   'P 1'
#
loop_
_entity.id
_entity.type
_entity.pdbx_description
1 polymer ?
#
loop_
_entity_poly.entity_id
_entity_poly.type
_entity_poly.pdbx_seq_one_letter_code
_entity_poly.pdbx_strand_id
1 'polypeptide(L)' 'MRIVTIAGRLMGEHVPGLLAACGQARTLRVNLADVVAVDPIAADALRRIQDGGALFSGVAPYIQFKLDSIPSRSRGV' A
#
# COMPACT_ATOMS: atom_id res chain seq x y z
N MET A 1 -14.15 7.36 -8.23
CA MET A 1 -12.94 6.56 -7.89
C MET A 1 -11.76 7.48 -7.63
N ARG A 2 -11.03 7.21 -6.58
CA ARG A 2 -9.81 7.95 -6.29
C ARG A 2 -8.59 7.13 -6.73
N ILE A 3 -7.67 7.79 -7.42
CA ILE A 3 -6.42 7.15 -7.84
C ILE A 3 -5.27 7.86 -7.13
N VAL A 4 -4.46 7.08 -6.43
CA VAL A 4 -3.27 7.58 -5.74
C VAL A 4 -2.06 6.97 -6.43
N THR A 5 -1.16 7.82 -6.89
CA THR A 5 0.08 7.38 -7.55
C THR A 5 1.25 7.62 -6.60
N ILE A 6 2.04 6.58 -6.37
CA ILE A 6 3.20 6.65 -5.49
C ILE A 6 4.43 6.36 -6.34
N ALA A 7 5.49 7.15 -6.13
CA ALA A 7 6.73 6.99 -6.88
C ALA A 7 7.92 7.07 -5.93
N GLY A 8 9.03 6.45 -6.33
CA GLY A 8 10.25 6.49 -5.57
C GLY A 8 10.25 5.54 -4.39
N ARG A 9 10.82 5.95 -3.28
CA ARG A 9 10.91 5.13 -2.07
C ARG A 9 9.74 5.44 -1.15
N LEU A 10 9.05 4.41 -0.74
CA LEU A 10 7.96 4.54 0.22
C LEU A 10 8.47 4.05 1.57
N MET A 11 8.67 4.98 2.47
CA MET A 11 9.25 4.70 3.78
C MET A 11 8.21 4.91 4.87
N GLY A 12 8.48 4.39 6.07
CA GLY A 12 7.56 4.52 7.19
C GLY A 12 7.19 5.96 7.49
N GLU A 13 8.12 6.88 7.30
CA GLU A 13 7.85 8.30 7.55
C GLU A 13 6.79 8.88 6.61
N HIS A 14 6.55 8.23 5.49
CA HIS A 14 5.55 8.67 4.51
C HIS A 14 4.15 8.13 4.81
N VAL A 15 4.05 7.19 5.74
CA VAL A 15 2.78 6.50 6.01
C VAL A 15 1.65 7.44 6.41
N PRO A 16 1.87 8.42 7.31
CA PRO A 16 0.77 9.32 7.65
C PRO A 16 0.23 10.07 6.43
N GLY A 17 1.13 10.54 5.56
CA GLY A 17 0.72 11.21 4.33
C GLY A 17 -0.02 10.28 3.38
N LEU A 18 0.44 9.04 3.28
CA LEU A 18 -0.20 8.04 2.46
C LEU A 18 -1.61 7.75 2.95
N LEU A 19 -1.77 7.55 4.23
CA LEU A 19 -3.09 7.27 4.81
C LEU A 19 -4.02 8.46 4.62
N ALA A 20 -3.50 9.68 4.76
CA ALA A 20 -4.30 10.87 4.52
C ALA A 20 -4.73 10.98 3.06
N ALA A 21 -3.83 10.63 2.13
CA ALA A 21 -4.14 10.68 0.70
C ALA A 21 -5.19 9.63 0.32
N CYS A 22 -5.12 8.46 0.93
CA CYS A 22 -6.10 7.41 0.68
C CYS A 22 -7.44 7.78 1.29
N GLY A 23 -7.41 8.43 2.44
CA GLY A 23 -8.60 8.97 3.05
C GLY A 23 -9.70 7.94 3.22
N GLN A 24 -10.92 8.38 2.97
CA GLN A 24 -12.10 7.54 3.12
C GLN A 24 -12.77 7.26 1.78
N ALA A 25 -12.00 7.26 0.71
CA ALA A 25 -12.55 6.98 -0.59
C ALA A 25 -13.13 5.57 -0.61
N ARG A 26 -14.36 5.44 -1.11
CA ARG A 26 -15.00 4.13 -1.17
C ARG A 26 -14.33 3.23 -2.18
N THR A 27 -13.93 3.80 -3.29
CA THR A 27 -13.21 3.08 -4.33
C THR A 27 -11.86 3.73 -4.49
N LEU A 28 -10.81 2.97 -4.23
CA LEU A 28 -9.46 3.46 -4.24
C LEU A 28 -8.59 2.57 -5.10
N ARG A 29 -7.83 3.18 -5.98
CA ARG A 29 -6.80 2.48 -6.74
C ARG A 29 -5.47 3.11 -6.42
N VAL A 30 -4.49 2.29 -6.09
CA VAL A 30 -3.14 2.75 -5.79
C VAL A 30 -2.22 2.26 -6.89
N ASN A 31 -1.57 3.20 -7.56
CA ASN A 31 -0.62 2.88 -8.62
C ASN A 31 0.79 2.88 -8.05
N LEU A 32 1.45 1.74 -8.11
CA LEU A 32 2.79 1.54 -7.55
C LEU A 32 3.84 1.29 -8.65
N ALA A 33 3.52 1.62 -9.89
CA ALA A 33 4.40 1.31 -11.00
C ALA A 33 5.79 1.94 -10.86
N ASP A 34 5.87 3.11 -10.25
CA ASP A 34 7.11 3.85 -10.10
C ASP A 34 7.75 3.70 -8.72
N VAL A 35 7.23 2.83 -7.89
CA VAL A 35 7.81 2.58 -6.56
C VAL A 35 9.02 1.69 -6.72
N VAL A 36 10.16 2.14 -6.18
CA VAL A 36 11.42 1.41 -6.31
C VAL A 36 11.82 0.70 -5.02
N ALA A 37 11.26 1.11 -3.89
CA ALA A 37 11.56 0.47 -2.62
C ALA A 37 10.46 0.74 -1.61
N VAL A 38 10.24 -0.20 -0.71
CA VAL A 38 9.24 -0.09 0.35
C VAL A 38 9.87 -0.65 1.62
N ASP A 39 9.85 0.12 2.72
CA ASP A 39 10.34 -0.43 3.99
C ASP A 39 9.24 -1.26 4.66
N PRO A 40 9.59 -2.03 5.71
CA PRO A 40 8.60 -2.90 6.35
C PRO A 40 7.39 -2.16 6.90
N ILE A 41 7.57 -0.96 7.41
CA ILE A 41 6.47 -0.18 7.97
C ILE A 41 5.52 0.27 6.86
N ALA A 42 6.09 0.74 5.75
CA ALA A 42 5.29 1.14 4.61
C ALA A 42 4.59 -0.06 3.98
N ALA A 43 5.26 -1.21 3.91
CA ALA A 43 4.64 -2.42 3.40
C ALA A 43 3.43 -2.84 4.25
N ASP A 44 3.55 -2.74 5.56
CA ASP A 44 2.44 -3.05 6.46
C ASP A 44 1.26 -2.10 6.20
N ALA A 45 1.55 -0.81 6.01
CA ALA A 45 0.51 0.16 5.73
C ALA A 45 -0.18 -0.14 4.40
N LEU A 46 0.57 -0.48 3.37
CA LEU A 46 -0.01 -0.85 2.07
C LEU A 46 -0.89 -2.07 2.21
N ARG A 47 -0.46 -3.06 3.00
CA ARG A 47 -1.25 -4.26 3.20
C ARG A 47 -2.58 -3.94 3.87
N ARG A 48 -2.57 -3.04 4.85
CA ARG A 48 -3.80 -2.62 5.50
C ARG A 48 -4.74 -1.91 4.54
N ILE A 49 -4.18 -1.07 3.68
CA ILE A 49 -4.97 -0.38 2.67
C ILE A 49 -5.58 -1.40 1.70
N GLN A 50 -4.81 -2.39 1.30
CA GLN A 50 -5.29 -3.44 0.42
C GLN A 50 -6.39 -4.25 1.08
N ASP A 51 -6.22 -4.61 2.35
CA ASP A 51 -7.21 -5.36 3.09
C ASP A 51 -8.51 -4.58 3.26
N GLY A 52 -8.43 -3.26 3.21
CA GLY A 52 -9.61 -2.39 3.27
C GLY A 52 -10.36 -2.29 1.95
N GLY A 53 -9.89 -2.96 0.91
CA GLY A 53 -10.60 -3.00 -0.36
C GLY A 53 -9.97 -2.23 -1.50
N ALA A 54 -8.83 -1.58 -1.28
CA ALA A 54 -8.16 -0.85 -2.34
C ALA A 54 -7.60 -1.80 -3.40
N LEU A 55 -7.61 -1.34 -4.64
CA LEU A 55 -7.02 -2.07 -5.75
C LEU A 55 -5.65 -1.52 -6.04
N PHE A 56 -4.66 -2.40 -6.16
CA PHE A 56 -3.31 -2.00 -6.49
C PHE A 56 -3.03 -2.29 -7.96
N SER A 57 -2.27 -1.42 -8.60
CA SER A 57 -1.84 -1.61 -9.98
C SER A 57 -0.36 -1.30 -10.10
N GLY A 58 0.30 -1.94 -11.07
CA GLY A 58 1.71 -1.71 -11.32
C GLY A 58 2.64 -2.24 -10.25
N VAL A 59 2.19 -3.20 -9.46
CA VAL A 59 2.99 -3.72 -8.35
C VAL A 59 4.12 -4.57 -8.89
N ALA A 60 5.37 -4.19 -8.57
CA ALA A 60 6.52 -4.99 -8.96
C ALA A 60 6.52 -6.33 -8.20
N PRO A 61 7.06 -7.40 -8.81
CA PRO A 61 7.04 -8.71 -8.17
C PRO A 61 7.63 -8.73 -6.76
N TYR A 62 8.73 -8.03 -6.54
CA TYR A 62 9.34 -8.05 -5.22
C TYR A 62 8.51 -7.29 -4.18
N ILE A 63 7.76 -6.27 -4.60
CA ILE A 63 6.86 -5.55 -3.70
C ILE A 63 5.68 -6.45 -3.36
N GLN A 64 5.14 -7.13 -4.34
CA GLN A 64 4.06 -8.09 -4.09
C GLN A 64 4.51 -9.16 -3.10
N PHE A 65 5.75 -9.64 -3.28
CA PHE A 65 6.32 -10.61 -2.35
C PHE A 65 6.38 -10.06 -0.92
N LYS A 66 6.79 -8.81 -0.76
CA LYS A 66 6.83 -8.19 0.56
C LYS A 66 5.45 -8.05 1.17
N LEU A 67 4.46 -7.67 0.37
CA LEU A 67 3.09 -7.56 0.86
C LEU A 67 2.56 -8.93 1.28
N ASP A 68 2.85 -9.95 0.51
CA ASP A 68 2.39 -11.30 0.81
C ASP A 68 3.06 -11.88 2.03
N SER A 69 4.24 -11.37 2.40
CA SER A 69 4.97 -11.84 3.57
C SER A 69 4.41 -11.28 4.87
N ILE A 70 3.53 -10.30 4.80
CA ILE A 70 2.96 -9.67 6.00
C ILE A 70 1.71 -10.42 6.39
N PRO A 71 1.64 -10.95 7.63
CA PRO A 71 0.44 -11.63 8.09
C PRO A 71 -0.74 -10.68 8.10
N SER A 72 -1.88 -11.15 7.65
CA SER A 72 -3.08 -10.34 7.67
C SER A 72 -3.59 -10.23 9.11
N ARG A 73 -3.77 -9.01 9.56
CA ARG A 73 -4.26 -8.79 10.91
C ARG A 73 -5.74 -9.07 11.03
N SER A 74 -6.43 -9.00 9.93
CA SER A 74 -7.87 -9.27 9.96
C SER A 74 -8.19 -10.72 10.30
N ARG A 75 -7.18 -11.59 10.20
CA ARG A 75 -7.38 -12.97 10.61
C ARG A 75 -7.59 -13.07 12.08
N GLY A 76 -6.97 -12.24 12.84
CA GLY A 76 -7.23 -12.09 14.24
C GLY A 76 -7.25 -13.37 15.05
N VAL A 77 -6.90 -14.35 14.49
CA VAL A 77 -7.12 -15.66 15.11
C VAL A 77 -6.01 -16.02 16.02
#